data_5da3e8eda46a16510f7c8cc32e4a15f3
#
_entry.id   5da3e8eda46a16510f7c8cc32e4a15f3
#
_cell.length_a   1.000
_cell.length_b   1.000
_cell.length_c   1.000
_cell.angle_alpha   90.00
_cell.angle_beta   90.00
_cell.angle_gamma   90.00
#
_symmetry.space_group_name_H-M   'P 1'
#
loop_
_entity.id
_entity.type
_entity.pdbx_description
1 polymer ?
#
loop_
_entity_poly.entity_id
_entity_poly.type
_entity_poly.pdbx_seq_one_letter_code
_entity_poly.pdbx_strand_id
1 'polypeptide(L)'
;SITCPIIFTTAYDEYALRAFKVNSIDYLLKPIGKEDIEHAFEKLDNLQDTIPENGSRRENKEEELLHLIHSLKKQENYKTHFLIPIKGDKLLPVSIDMIQLFYIKDCQVKAVLTDGVEYNFSLTLDELVDCLNPSLFFRVNRQFLISREAIKDIDLWFNSRLSINLRHSRMTEKILVSKARVAEFKEWFSSKK
;
A
#
# COMPACT_ATOMS: atom_id res chain seq x y z
N SER A 1 21.41 -28.99 2.01
CA SER A 1 20.77 -28.25 0.87
C SER A 1 19.93 -29.26 0.11
N ILE A 2 18.68 -28.89 -0.19
CA ILE A 2 17.76 -29.72 -0.99
C ILE A 2 18.11 -29.43 -2.45
N THR A 3 18.40 -30.45 -3.22
CA THR A 3 18.80 -30.38 -4.63
C THR A 3 17.67 -30.77 -5.60
N CYS A 4 16.54 -31.23 -5.06
CA CYS A 4 15.40 -31.61 -5.89
C CYS A 4 14.53 -30.37 -6.22
N PRO A 5 13.86 -30.41 -7.39
CA PRO A 5 12.86 -29.42 -7.76
C PRO A 5 11.71 -29.36 -6.75
N ILE A 6 11.27 -28.16 -6.37
CA ILE A 6 10.21 -27.98 -5.38
C ILE A 6 9.06 -27.18 -6.02
N ILE A 7 7.84 -27.70 -5.89
CA ILE A 7 6.59 -27.00 -6.22
C ILE A 7 5.81 -26.84 -4.93
N PHE A 8 5.44 -25.59 -4.58
CA PHE A 8 4.61 -25.32 -3.42
C PHE A 8 3.12 -25.34 -3.78
N THR A 9 2.32 -25.94 -2.91
CA THR A 9 0.85 -25.90 -3.05
C THR A 9 0.22 -25.33 -1.79
N THR A 10 -0.71 -24.39 -1.92
CA THR A 10 -1.37 -23.74 -0.78
C THR A 10 -2.79 -23.29 -1.11
N ALA A 11 -3.59 -23.06 -0.05
CA ALA A 11 -4.89 -22.42 -0.15
C ALA A 11 -4.83 -20.89 0.05
N TYR A 12 -3.64 -20.35 0.33
CA TYR A 12 -3.44 -18.93 0.68
C TYR A 12 -2.53 -18.27 -0.35
N ASP A 13 -3.02 -17.21 -0.99
CA ASP A 13 -2.31 -16.40 -1.98
C ASP A 13 -1.19 -15.54 -1.37
N GLU A 14 -1.34 -15.17 -0.09
CA GLU A 14 -0.39 -14.33 0.65
C GLU A 14 1.03 -14.92 0.77
N TYR A 15 1.18 -16.25 0.68
CA TYR A 15 2.46 -16.94 0.81
C TYR A 15 3.20 -17.17 -0.51
N ALA A 16 2.61 -16.80 -1.65
CA ALA A 16 3.22 -16.93 -2.97
C ALA A 16 4.60 -16.25 -3.02
N LEU A 17 4.71 -15.03 -2.46
CA LEU A 17 5.94 -14.25 -2.42
C LEU A 17 7.05 -14.84 -1.53
N ARG A 18 6.71 -15.67 -0.53
CA ARG A 18 7.69 -16.34 0.32
C ARG A 18 8.24 -17.61 -0.30
N ALA A 19 7.44 -18.26 -1.12
CA ALA A 19 7.85 -19.47 -1.85
C ALA A 19 8.95 -19.19 -2.88
N PHE A 20 8.93 -18.02 -3.53
CA PHE A 20 9.95 -17.58 -4.49
C PHE A 20 11.34 -17.33 -3.87
N LYS A 21 11.43 -17.08 -2.55
CA LYS A 21 12.73 -16.95 -1.85
C LYS A 21 13.47 -18.27 -1.64
N VAL A 22 12.87 -19.40 -1.99
CA VAL A 22 13.38 -20.76 -1.69
C VAL A 22 13.66 -21.56 -2.96
N ASN A 23 14.10 -20.95 -4.07
CA ASN A 23 14.41 -21.68 -5.31
C ASN A 23 13.37 -22.75 -5.68
N SER A 24 12.07 -22.37 -5.67
CA SER A 24 11.00 -23.26 -6.11
C SER A 24 10.73 -23.09 -7.60
N ILE A 25 10.32 -24.15 -8.27
CA ILE A 25 9.98 -24.16 -9.70
C ILE A 25 8.65 -23.44 -9.94
N ASP A 26 7.66 -23.71 -9.09
CA ASP A 26 6.34 -23.10 -9.20
C ASP A 26 5.57 -23.10 -7.87
N TYR A 27 4.44 -22.39 -7.88
CA TYR A 27 3.57 -22.21 -6.74
C TYR A 27 2.11 -22.35 -7.21
N LEU A 28 1.41 -23.36 -6.71
CA LEU A 28 0.06 -23.69 -7.13
C LEU A 28 -0.97 -23.36 -6.04
N LEU A 29 -2.00 -22.59 -6.39
CA LEU A 29 -3.12 -22.28 -5.52
C LEU A 29 -4.18 -23.39 -5.55
N LYS A 30 -4.65 -23.83 -4.38
CA LYS A 30 -5.77 -24.75 -4.28
C LYS A 30 -7.10 -24.01 -4.51
N PRO A 31 -8.05 -24.56 -5.30
CA PRO A 31 -8.05 -25.90 -5.93
C PRO A 31 -7.14 -25.95 -7.16
N ILE A 32 -6.27 -26.97 -7.23
CA ILE A 32 -5.27 -27.14 -8.30
C ILE A 32 -5.96 -27.76 -9.51
N GLY A 33 -5.91 -27.07 -10.64
CA GLY A 33 -6.35 -27.59 -11.92
C GLY A 33 -5.32 -28.48 -12.59
N LYS A 34 -5.76 -29.31 -13.55
CA LYS A 34 -4.86 -30.15 -14.34
C LYS A 34 -3.88 -29.28 -15.16
N GLU A 35 -4.36 -28.16 -15.69
CA GLU A 35 -3.59 -27.20 -16.48
C GLU A 35 -2.46 -26.55 -15.67
N ASP A 36 -2.70 -26.26 -14.38
CA ASP A 36 -1.71 -25.67 -13.48
C ASP A 36 -0.53 -26.64 -13.26
N ILE A 37 -0.82 -27.95 -13.13
CA ILE A 37 0.17 -28.98 -12.96
C ILE A 37 0.98 -29.18 -14.26
N GLU A 38 0.31 -29.24 -15.41
CA GLU A 38 0.96 -29.38 -16.72
C GLU A 38 1.92 -28.22 -16.96
N HIS A 39 1.53 -26.98 -16.66
CA HIS A 39 2.36 -25.80 -16.80
C HIS A 39 3.59 -25.81 -15.85
N ALA A 40 3.43 -26.32 -14.63
CA ALA A 40 4.53 -26.45 -13.69
C ALA A 40 5.56 -27.50 -14.15
N PHE A 41 5.11 -28.58 -14.79
CA PHE A 41 6.01 -29.59 -15.38
C PHE A 41 6.70 -29.08 -16.64
N GLU A 42 6.02 -28.32 -17.51
CA GLU A 42 6.65 -27.67 -18.66
C GLU A 42 7.77 -26.73 -18.24
N LYS A 43 7.60 -25.99 -17.15
CA LYS A 43 8.67 -25.16 -16.57
C LYS A 43 9.86 -25.97 -16.11
N LEU A 44 9.60 -27.14 -15.50
CA LEU A 44 10.66 -28.04 -15.05
C LEU A 44 11.49 -28.55 -16.23
N ASP A 45 10.82 -28.99 -17.31
CA ASP A 45 11.48 -29.54 -18.51
C ASP A 45 12.31 -28.45 -19.20
N ASN A 46 11.79 -27.23 -19.31
CA ASN A 46 12.52 -26.09 -19.87
C ASN A 46 13.74 -25.65 -19.05
N LEU A 47 13.75 -25.91 -17.74
CA LEU A 47 14.91 -25.65 -16.87
C LEU A 47 16.02 -26.70 -17.02
N GLN A 48 15.69 -27.95 -17.43
CA GLN A 48 16.66 -28.99 -17.68
C GLN A 48 17.38 -28.82 -19.03
N ASP A 49 16.75 -28.21 -20.02
CA ASP A 49 17.31 -28.05 -21.37
C ASP A 49 18.16 -26.75 -21.54
N THR A 50 18.24 -25.93 -20.54
CA THR A 50 18.97 -24.65 -20.62
C THR A 50 20.02 -24.50 -19.53
N ILE A 51 21.17 -25.11 -19.68
CA ILE A 51 22.42 -24.68 -19.06
C ILE A 51 23.27 -23.98 -20.14
N PRO A 52 23.22 -22.65 -20.27
CA PRO A 52 24.38 -21.88 -20.63
C PRO A 52 24.73 -20.88 -19.54
N GLU A 53 26.01 -20.82 -19.24
CA GLU A 53 26.66 -19.83 -18.37
C GLU A 53 26.30 -18.40 -18.76
N ASN A 54 25.33 -17.78 -18.09
CA ASN A 54 25.20 -16.32 -17.91
C ASN A 54 23.97 -15.97 -17.05
N GLY A 55 24.08 -16.22 -15.74
CA GLY A 55 22.98 -16.11 -14.76
C GLY A 55 22.55 -14.69 -14.34
N SER A 56 23.26 -13.61 -14.73
CA SER A 56 23.03 -12.29 -14.11
C SER A 56 22.00 -11.39 -14.80
N ARG A 57 21.49 -11.77 -15.98
CA ARG A 57 20.60 -10.86 -16.75
C ARG A 57 19.13 -11.26 -16.75
N ARG A 58 18.81 -12.52 -16.36
CA ARG A 58 17.41 -13.00 -16.29
C ARG A 58 16.77 -12.76 -14.92
N GLU A 59 17.52 -12.90 -13.83
CA GLU A 59 17.04 -12.66 -12.47
C GLU A 59 16.49 -11.22 -12.29
N ASN A 60 17.18 -10.23 -12.87
CA ASN A 60 16.71 -8.83 -12.81
C ASN A 60 15.38 -8.58 -13.56
N LYS A 61 15.10 -9.29 -14.66
CA LYS A 61 13.86 -9.10 -15.41
C LYS A 61 12.65 -9.77 -14.76
N GLU A 62 12.83 -10.91 -14.13
CA GLU A 62 11.76 -11.59 -13.40
C GLU A 62 11.41 -10.87 -12.11
N GLU A 63 12.41 -10.38 -11.37
CA GLU A 63 12.16 -9.53 -10.20
C GLU A 63 11.47 -8.21 -10.58
N GLU A 64 11.86 -7.61 -11.68
CA GLU A 64 11.25 -6.38 -12.20
C GLU A 64 9.79 -6.62 -12.65
N LEU A 65 9.53 -7.76 -13.30
CA LEU A 65 8.18 -8.17 -13.71
C LEU A 65 7.29 -8.51 -12.50
N LEU A 66 7.83 -9.22 -11.51
CA LEU A 66 7.12 -9.52 -10.26
C LEU A 66 6.84 -8.25 -9.45
N HIS A 67 7.77 -7.30 -9.42
CA HIS A 67 7.54 -5.99 -8.84
C HIS A 67 6.46 -5.20 -9.57
N LEU A 68 6.41 -5.29 -10.89
CA LEU A 68 5.35 -4.67 -11.72
C LEU A 68 3.98 -5.32 -11.47
N ILE A 69 3.91 -6.64 -11.46
CA ILE A 69 2.66 -7.37 -11.17
C ILE A 69 2.18 -7.10 -9.74
N HIS A 70 3.11 -7.01 -8.79
CA HIS A 70 2.77 -6.69 -7.40
C HIS A 70 2.28 -5.25 -7.24
N SER A 71 2.89 -4.31 -7.95
CA SER A 71 2.44 -2.91 -7.97
C SER A 71 1.08 -2.76 -8.65
N LEU A 72 0.81 -3.50 -9.72
CA LEU A 72 -0.49 -3.49 -10.40
C LEU A 72 -1.59 -4.10 -9.52
N LYS A 73 -1.36 -5.25 -8.88
CA LYS A 73 -2.30 -5.88 -7.92
C LYS A 73 -2.54 -5.01 -6.69
N LYS A 74 -1.51 -4.33 -6.20
CA LYS A 74 -1.65 -3.41 -5.07
C LYS A 74 -2.49 -2.18 -5.43
N GLN A 75 -2.45 -1.75 -6.69
CA GLN A 75 -3.23 -0.62 -7.19
C GLN A 75 -4.73 -0.96 -7.32
N GLU A 76 -5.09 -2.22 -7.56
CA GLU A 76 -6.49 -2.67 -7.63
C GLU A 76 -7.14 -2.88 -6.25
N ASN A 77 -6.36 -2.99 -5.17
CA ASN A 77 -6.86 -3.34 -3.83
C ASN A 77 -7.03 -2.16 -2.86
N TYR A 78 -6.78 -0.92 -3.29
CA TYR A 78 -7.00 0.23 -2.41
C TYR A 78 -8.49 0.49 -2.20
N LYS A 79 -8.86 0.77 -0.95
CA LYS A 79 -10.24 1.15 -0.63
C LYS A 79 -10.58 2.49 -1.28
N THR A 80 -11.73 2.55 -1.92
CA THR A 80 -12.29 3.76 -2.52
C THR A 80 -13.39 4.37 -1.66
N HIS A 81 -13.99 3.57 -0.76
CA HIS A 81 -15.05 3.99 0.15
C HIS A 81 -14.88 3.37 1.52
N PHE A 82 -15.34 4.08 2.52
CA PHE A 82 -15.52 3.57 3.88
C PHE A 82 -16.97 3.62 4.29
N LEU A 83 -17.38 2.66 5.12
CA LEU A 83 -18.70 2.65 5.79
C LEU A 83 -18.49 3.09 7.24
N ILE A 84 -18.93 4.30 7.57
CA ILE A 84 -18.76 4.89 8.90
C ILE A 84 -20.04 4.65 9.69
N PRO A 85 -19.99 4.00 10.87
CA PRO A 85 -21.15 3.89 11.73
C PRO A 85 -21.60 5.25 12.23
N ILE A 86 -22.88 5.55 12.08
CA ILE A 86 -23.53 6.76 12.61
C ILE A 86 -24.67 6.37 13.56
N LYS A 87 -25.22 7.37 14.28
CA LYS A 87 -26.31 7.10 15.22
C LYS A 87 -27.50 6.41 14.54
N GLY A 88 -28.10 5.44 15.22
CA GLY A 88 -29.33 4.74 14.81
C GLY A 88 -29.10 3.59 13.82
N ASP A 89 -28.08 2.76 14.05
CA ASP A 89 -27.76 1.53 13.28
C ASP A 89 -27.60 1.78 11.76
N LYS A 90 -27.15 2.97 11.40
CA LYS A 90 -26.91 3.37 10.01
C LYS A 90 -25.42 3.40 9.71
N LEU A 91 -25.07 3.01 8.49
CA LEU A 91 -23.74 3.15 7.93
C LEU A 91 -23.76 4.26 6.89
N LEU A 92 -22.85 5.24 7.05
CA LEU A 92 -22.64 6.30 6.09
C LEU A 92 -21.55 5.87 5.10
N PRO A 93 -21.86 5.70 3.80
CA PRO A 93 -20.82 5.51 2.80
C PRO A 93 -20.10 6.83 2.54
N VAL A 94 -18.79 6.82 2.74
CA VAL A 94 -17.91 7.97 2.51
C VAL A 94 -16.87 7.61 1.48
N SER A 95 -16.82 8.35 0.38
CA SER A 95 -15.76 8.23 -0.61
C SER A 95 -14.44 8.78 -0.05
N ILE A 96 -13.33 8.15 -0.42
CA ILE A 96 -11.99 8.59 -0.03
C ILE A 96 -11.70 10.02 -0.48
N ASP A 97 -12.22 10.44 -1.62
CA ASP A 97 -12.04 11.80 -2.15
C ASP A 97 -12.68 12.89 -1.25
N MET A 98 -13.65 12.49 -0.42
CA MET A 98 -14.25 13.36 0.57
C MET A 98 -13.43 13.51 1.85
N ILE A 99 -12.39 12.72 2.03
CA ILE A 99 -11.59 12.70 3.26
C ILE A 99 -10.35 13.59 3.10
N GLN A 100 -10.23 14.60 3.94
CA GLN A 100 -9.09 15.49 3.96
C GLN A 100 -7.90 14.88 4.71
N LEU A 101 -8.17 14.30 5.86
CA LEU A 101 -7.14 13.70 6.71
C LEU A 101 -7.73 12.72 7.71
N PHE A 102 -6.86 11.84 8.20
CA PHE A 102 -7.07 11.07 9.40
C PHE A 102 -6.07 11.54 10.47
N TYR A 103 -6.52 11.63 11.72
CA TYR A 103 -5.66 12.03 12.82
C TYR A 103 -6.04 11.35 14.13
N ILE A 104 -5.08 11.27 15.06
CA ILE A 104 -5.30 10.70 16.38
C ILE A 104 -5.63 11.83 17.36
N LYS A 105 -6.79 11.71 18.03
CA LYS A 105 -7.19 12.57 19.12
C LYS A 105 -7.88 11.71 20.19
N ASP A 106 -7.54 11.93 21.46
CA ASP A 106 -8.10 11.20 22.59
C ASP A 106 -8.02 9.66 22.42
N CYS A 107 -6.86 9.18 21.97
CA CYS A 107 -6.58 7.76 21.68
C CYS A 107 -7.49 7.14 20.60
N GLN A 108 -8.20 7.94 19.83
CA GLN A 108 -9.05 7.48 18.73
C GLN A 108 -8.61 8.11 17.40
N VAL A 109 -8.74 7.35 16.33
CA VAL A 109 -8.55 7.86 14.97
C VAL A 109 -9.83 8.57 14.55
N LYS A 110 -9.70 9.77 14.03
CA LYS A 110 -10.78 10.57 13.45
C LYS A 110 -10.49 10.84 11.98
N ALA A 111 -11.53 10.77 11.15
CA ALA A 111 -11.51 11.26 9.77
C ALA A 111 -12.17 12.64 9.72
N VAL A 112 -11.54 13.58 9.02
CA VAL A 112 -12.10 14.92 8.73
C VAL A 112 -12.48 14.95 7.26
N LEU A 113 -13.75 15.25 6.98
CA LEU A 113 -14.25 15.37 5.62
C LEU A 113 -14.06 16.77 5.06
N THR A 114 -14.28 16.91 3.77
CA THR A 114 -14.16 18.21 3.03
C THR A 114 -15.14 19.26 3.50
N ASP A 115 -16.27 18.88 4.11
CA ASP A 115 -17.25 19.78 4.76
C ASP A 115 -16.83 20.18 6.19
N GLY A 116 -15.73 19.61 6.70
CA GLY A 116 -15.21 19.85 8.05
C GLY A 116 -15.88 19.01 9.13
N VAL A 117 -16.73 18.05 8.77
CA VAL A 117 -17.32 17.11 9.74
C VAL A 117 -16.30 16.06 10.12
N GLU A 118 -16.27 15.71 11.41
CA GLU A 118 -15.39 14.68 11.97
C GLU A 118 -16.16 13.42 12.32
N TYR A 119 -15.58 12.26 11.97
CA TYR A 119 -16.09 10.95 12.31
C TYR A 119 -15.03 10.11 13.02
N ASN A 120 -15.44 9.36 14.03
CA ASN A 120 -14.58 8.37 14.66
C ASN A 120 -14.36 7.19 13.73
N PHE A 121 -13.10 6.72 13.69
CA PHE A 121 -12.68 5.58 12.86
C PHE A 121 -12.19 4.43 13.73
N SER A 122 -12.55 3.21 13.34
CA SER A 122 -12.13 2.00 14.06
C SER A 122 -10.74 1.51 13.65
N LEU A 123 -10.26 1.91 12.47
CA LEU A 123 -8.94 1.53 11.98
C LEU A 123 -7.86 2.42 12.57
N THR A 124 -6.69 1.86 12.82
CA THR A 124 -5.47 2.59 13.16
C THR A 124 -4.91 3.35 11.96
N LEU A 125 -4.03 4.33 12.21
CA LEU A 125 -3.36 5.02 11.09
C LEU A 125 -2.45 4.11 10.27
N ASP A 126 -1.91 3.04 10.86
CA ASP A 126 -1.07 2.07 10.15
C ASP A 126 -1.91 1.22 9.20
N GLU A 127 -3.06 0.68 9.66
CA GLU A 127 -4.01 -0.03 8.81
C GLU A 127 -4.57 0.85 7.69
N LEU A 128 -4.77 2.15 7.95
CA LEU A 128 -5.18 3.10 6.92
C LEU A 128 -4.11 3.33 5.86
N VAL A 129 -2.83 3.42 6.25
CA VAL A 129 -1.70 3.51 5.31
C VAL A 129 -1.65 2.29 4.40
N ASP A 130 -1.93 1.10 4.93
CA ASP A 130 -1.87 -0.16 4.16
C ASP A 130 -3.04 -0.29 3.17
N CYS A 131 -4.22 0.23 3.50
CA CYS A 131 -5.42 0.10 2.67
C CYS A 131 -5.71 1.30 1.77
N LEU A 132 -5.00 2.42 1.91
CA LEU A 132 -5.16 3.62 1.10
C LEU A 132 -4.09 3.73 0.02
N ASN A 133 -4.46 4.35 -1.11
CA ASN A 133 -3.51 4.61 -2.18
C ASN A 133 -2.40 5.58 -1.72
N PRO A 134 -1.12 5.17 -1.70
CA PRO A 134 -0.02 5.99 -1.22
C PRO A 134 0.26 7.20 -2.12
N SER A 135 -0.24 7.24 -3.36
CA SER A 135 -0.15 8.44 -4.19
C SER A 135 -1.13 9.54 -3.76
N LEU A 136 -2.23 9.16 -3.10
CA LEU A 136 -3.28 10.08 -2.63
C LEU A 136 -3.08 10.51 -1.18
N PHE A 137 -2.58 9.63 -0.32
CA PHE A 137 -2.42 9.87 1.11
C PHE A 137 -0.99 9.71 1.56
N PHE A 138 -0.56 10.62 2.44
CA PHE A 138 0.78 10.60 3.02
C PHE A 138 0.72 10.74 4.54
N ARG A 139 1.44 9.85 5.24
CA ARG A 139 1.59 9.93 6.69
C ARG A 139 2.70 10.91 7.05
N VAL A 140 2.35 12.12 7.44
CA VAL A 140 3.32 13.20 7.70
C VAL A 140 4.06 13.04 9.02
N ASN A 141 3.41 12.40 10.01
CA ASN A 141 3.98 12.04 11.30
C ASN A 141 3.16 10.92 11.96
N ARG A 142 3.44 10.61 13.23
CA ARG A 142 2.70 9.55 13.98
C ARG A 142 1.23 9.87 14.25
N GLN A 143 0.82 11.14 14.16
CA GLN A 143 -0.54 11.58 14.48
C GLN A 143 -1.41 11.87 13.26
N PHE A 144 -0.81 12.14 12.08
CA PHE A 144 -1.53 12.65 10.92
C PHE A 144 -1.22 11.87 9.65
N LEU A 145 -2.28 11.46 8.95
CA LEU A 145 -2.29 10.92 7.59
C LEU A 145 -3.17 11.85 6.75
N ILE A 146 -2.61 12.49 5.73
CA ILE A 146 -3.28 13.56 4.98
C ILE A 146 -3.49 13.22 3.52
N SER A 147 -4.60 13.71 2.94
CA SER A 147 -4.85 13.65 1.51
C SER A 147 -4.06 14.73 0.78
N ARG A 148 -3.49 14.40 -0.38
CA ARG A 148 -2.80 15.34 -1.27
C ARG A 148 -3.71 16.51 -1.67
N GLU A 149 -4.97 16.23 -2.00
CA GLU A 149 -5.95 17.22 -2.45
C GLU A 149 -6.37 18.19 -1.35
N ALA A 150 -6.22 17.78 -0.08
CA ALA A 150 -6.55 18.63 1.06
C ALA A 150 -5.53 19.73 1.30
N ILE A 151 -4.31 19.60 0.77
CA ILE A 151 -3.23 20.57 0.99
C ILE A 151 -3.51 21.84 0.21
N LYS A 152 -3.57 22.97 0.93
CA LYS A 152 -3.69 24.31 0.36
C LYS A 152 -2.32 24.88 0.03
N ASP A 153 -1.47 24.97 1.04
CA ASP A 153 -0.11 25.49 0.96
C ASP A 153 0.79 24.86 2.06
N ILE A 154 2.09 25.07 1.96
CA ILE A 154 3.09 24.49 2.83
C ILE A 154 4.05 25.61 3.27
N ASP A 155 4.14 25.83 4.58
CA ASP A 155 5.06 26.80 5.17
C ASP A 155 6.38 26.12 5.55
N LEU A 156 7.48 26.87 5.41
CA LEU A 156 8.75 26.53 6.02
C LEU A 156 8.68 26.76 7.53
N TRP A 157 8.98 25.73 8.31
CA TRP A 157 8.95 25.78 9.76
C TRP A 157 10.35 25.62 10.36
N PHE A 158 10.49 25.97 11.64
CA PHE A 158 11.76 25.86 12.37
C PHE A 158 12.42 24.49 12.22
N ASN A 159 13.74 24.46 12.25
CA ASN A 159 14.56 23.25 12.11
C ASN A 159 14.31 22.48 10.81
N SER A 160 14.12 23.19 9.70
CA SER A 160 13.89 22.60 8.37
C SER A 160 12.67 21.67 8.29
N ARG A 161 11.68 21.86 9.17
CA ARG A 161 10.39 21.18 9.07
C ARG A 161 9.47 21.89 8.11
N LEU A 162 8.37 21.24 7.76
CA LEU A 162 7.29 21.81 6.96
C LEU A 162 6.02 21.83 7.81
N SER A 163 5.25 22.91 7.71
CA SER A 163 3.90 23.03 8.25
C SER A 163 2.92 22.98 7.10
N ILE A 164 1.91 22.13 7.20
CA ILE A 164 0.91 21.94 6.16
C ILE A 164 -0.36 22.69 6.53
N ASN A 165 -0.85 23.50 5.62
CA ASN A 165 -2.13 24.19 5.72
C ASN A 165 -3.16 23.47 4.82
N LEU A 166 -4.34 23.21 5.35
CA LEU A 166 -5.42 22.54 4.63
C LEU A 166 -6.41 23.53 4.03
N ARG A 167 -7.09 23.13 2.94
CA ARG A 167 -8.04 23.99 2.20
C ARG A 167 -9.28 24.34 3.02
N HIS A 168 -9.86 23.38 3.71
CA HIS A 168 -11.17 23.50 4.37
C HIS A 168 -11.13 23.05 5.84
N SER A 169 -9.98 23.22 6.51
CA SER A 169 -9.85 22.76 7.89
C SER A 169 -10.26 23.82 8.90
N ARG A 170 -11.06 23.40 9.88
CA ARG A 170 -11.30 24.15 11.12
C ARG A 170 -10.33 23.75 12.24
N MET A 171 -9.32 22.94 11.91
CA MET A 171 -8.35 22.47 12.89
C MET A 171 -7.47 23.62 13.38
N THR A 172 -7.36 23.72 14.69
CA THR A 172 -6.46 24.68 15.36
C THR A 172 -5.03 24.13 15.51
N GLU A 173 -4.87 22.81 15.44
CA GLU A 173 -3.56 22.15 15.53
C GLU A 173 -2.77 22.30 14.23
N LYS A 174 -1.47 22.65 14.38
CA LYS A 174 -0.56 22.70 13.25
C LYS A 174 -0.12 21.29 12.84
N ILE A 175 -0.23 21.00 11.56
CA ILE A 175 0.21 19.75 10.98
C ILE A 175 1.66 19.88 10.56
N LEU A 176 2.57 19.30 11.33
CA LEU A 176 4.00 19.37 11.07
C LEU A 176 4.51 18.06 10.45
N VAL A 177 5.21 18.16 9.34
CA VAL A 177 5.94 17.01 8.78
C VAL A 177 7.12 16.67 9.70
N SER A 178 7.25 15.41 10.10
CA SER A 178 8.40 14.99 10.90
C SER A 178 9.70 15.19 10.12
N LYS A 179 10.78 15.62 10.81
CA LYS A 179 12.06 15.96 10.17
C LYS A 179 12.58 14.84 9.25
N ALA A 180 12.47 13.60 9.70
CA ALA A 180 12.92 12.44 8.94
C ALA A 180 12.12 12.21 7.63
N ARG A 181 10.90 12.72 7.55
CA ARG A 181 10.00 12.51 6.40
C ARG A 181 9.89 13.70 5.46
N VAL A 182 10.63 14.78 5.71
CA VAL A 182 10.55 15.99 4.88
C VAL A 182 10.98 15.74 3.43
N ALA A 183 12.05 14.98 3.22
CA ALA A 183 12.53 14.64 1.88
C ALA A 183 11.52 13.79 1.12
N GLU A 184 11.05 12.71 1.75
CA GLU A 184 10.02 11.80 1.21
C GLU A 184 8.72 12.54 0.89
N PHE A 185 8.29 13.44 1.78
CA PHE A 185 7.10 14.26 1.58
C PHE A 185 7.21 15.17 0.34
N LYS A 186 8.36 15.83 0.16
CA LYS A 186 8.60 16.69 -1.01
C LYS A 186 8.56 15.90 -2.31
N GLU A 187 9.19 14.75 -2.34
CA GLU A 187 9.18 13.85 -3.50
C GLU A 187 7.76 13.37 -3.80
N TRP A 188 7.05 12.86 -2.79
CA TRP A 188 5.65 12.44 -2.91
C TRP A 188 4.76 13.54 -3.43
N PHE A 189 4.89 14.77 -2.92
CA PHE A 189 4.04 15.88 -3.33
C PHE A 189 4.33 16.36 -4.76
N SER A 190 5.59 16.23 -5.21
CA SER A 190 6.03 16.63 -6.55
C SER A 190 5.85 15.54 -7.61
N SER A 191 5.69 14.27 -7.22
CA SER A 191 5.47 13.18 -8.15
C SER A 191 4.15 13.34 -8.91
N LYS A 192 4.13 12.95 -10.19
CA LYS A 192 2.87 12.91 -10.96
C LYS A 192 1.92 11.86 -10.37
N LYS A 193 0.62 12.15 -10.44
CA LYS A 193 -0.44 11.18 -10.14
C LYS A 193 -0.36 9.98 -11.06
#